data_1bbfcdd0a047272b0aeb41ea9fe568f4
#
_entry.id   1bbfcdd0a047272b0aeb41ea9fe568f4
#
_cell.length_a   1.000
_cell.length_b   1.000
_cell.length_c   1.000
_cell.angle_alpha   90.00
_cell.angle_beta   90.00
_cell.angle_gamma   90.00
#
_symmetry.space_group_name_H-M   'P 1'
#
loop_
_entity.id
_entity.type
_entity.pdbx_description
1 polymer ?
#
loop_
_entity_poly.entity_id
_entity_poly.type
_entity_poly.pdbx_seq_one_letter_code
_entity_poly.pdbx_strand_id
1 'polypeptide(L)'
;MEELIFTPSEEVYAQRAEEARKRAEARLQQEKEQKERKAALYRKYGKATAELILEGKVRIGMTREMCREAWGSPEDINTMSGSWGVHEQWVYGTNSYLYFENGTLASIQN
;
A
#
# COMPACT_ATOMS: atom_id res chain seq x y z
N MET A 1 25.86 15.64 49.15
CA MET A 1 25.48 15.24 48.51
C MET A 1 25.34 14.75 47.77
N GLU A 2 25.15 14.53 47.38
CA GLU A 2 24.96 13.94 46.65
C GLU A 2 24.53 13.74 45.85
N GLU A 3 24.58 13.84 45.30
CA GLU A 3 24.24 13.55 44.49
C GLU A 3 23.85 12.94 43.85
N LEU A 4 23.38 13.09 43.72
CA LEU A 4 22.98 12.47 43.13
C LEU A 4 23.12 12.17 42.34
N ILE A 5 23.13 11.58 42.80
CA ILE A 5 23.49 11.37 41.61
C ILE A 5 22.75 10.46 40.85
N PHE A 6 22.27 10.99 40.23
CA PHE A 6 21.55 10.48 39.22
C PHE A 6 22.44 9.79 38.29
N THR A 7 22.26 8.52 38.19
CA THR A 7 22.86 7.84 37.09
C THR A 7 21.77 7.70 36.08
N PRO A 8 21.73 8.63 35.15
CA PRO A 8 20.76 8.53 34.09
C PRO A 8 20.93 7.27 33.29
N SER A 9 22.08 6.62 33.43
CA SER A 9 22.40 5.43 32.66
C SER A 9 21.43 4.28 32.85
N GLU A 10 20.98 4.02 34.08
CA GLU A 10 20.08 2.92 34.33
C GLU A 10 18.70 3.15 33.72
N GLU A 11 18.15 4.35 33.91
CA GLU A 11 16.87 4.68 33.32
C GLU A 11 16.95 4.77 31.79
N VAL A 12 18.05 5.36 31.31
CA VAL A 12 18.26 5.47 29.86
C VAL A 12 18.39 4.09 29.23
N TYR A 13 19.14 3.19 29.84
CA TYR A 13 19.27 1.82 29.32
C TYR A 13 17.94 1.08 29.36
N ALA A 14 17.17 1.24 30.42
CA ALA A 14 15.87 0.61 30.53
C ALA A 14 14.90 1.15 29.47
N GLN A 15 14.91 2.47 29.25
CA GLN A 15 14.08 3.10 28.22
C GLN A 15 14.49 2.67 26.84
N ARG A 16 15.78 2.62 26.56
CA ARG A 16 16.30 2.19 25.26
C ARG A 16 16.00 0.73 24.99
N ALA A 17 16.13 -0.11 26.00
CA ALA A 17 15.81 -1.52 25.87
C ALA A 17 14.33 -1.72 25.59
N GLU A 18 13.46 -0.97 26.26
CA GLU A 18 12.04 -1.04 26.03
C GLU A 18 11.66 -0.53 24.66
N GLU A 19 12.23 0.61 24.23
CA GLU A 19 12.02 1.14 22.90
C GLU A 19 12.49 0.18 21.82
N ALA A 20 13.66 -0.42 22.02
CA ALA A 20 14.19 -1.41 21.08
C ALA A 20 13.28 -2.63 20.99
N ARG A 21 12.75 -3.09 22.13
CA ARG A 21 11.79 -4.19 22.15
C ARG A 21 10.52 -3.83 21.40
N LYS A 22 9.99 -2.64 21.64
CA LYS A 22 8.77 -2.17 20.96
C LYS A 22 8.99 -2.06 19.46
N ARG A 23 10.15 -1.56 19.06
CA ARG A 23 10.49 -1.47 17.61
C ARG A 23 10.60 -2.84 17.00
N ALA A 24 11.21 -3.79 17.72
CA ALA A 24 11.36 -5.16 17.24
C ALA A 24 10.00 -5.83 17.10
N GLU A 25 9.13 -5.65 18.09
CA GLU A 25 7.76 -6.18 18.04
C GLU A 25 6.97 -5.58 16.88
N ALA A 26 7.08 -4.27 16.70
CA ALA A 26 6.40 -3.58 15.59
C ALA A 26 6.92 -4.08 14.24
N ARG A 27 8.23 -4.30 14.13
CA ARG A 27 8.84 -4.82 12.92
C ARG A 27 8.35 -6.22 12.60
N LEU A 28 8.31 -7.08 13.61
CA LEU A 28 7.82 -8.45 13.44
C LEU A 28 6.36 -8.46 13.02
N GLN A 29 5.55 -7.57 13.61
CA GLN A 29 4.15 -7.45 13.26
C GLN A 29 3.99 -6.98 11.81
N GLN A 30 4.77 -6.00 11.39
CA GLN A 30 4.74 -5.51 10.01
C GLN A 30 5.17 -6.60 9.02
N GLU A 31 6.21 -7.36 9.35
CA GLU A 31 6.66 -8.45 8.51
C GLU A 31 5.59 -9.52 8.35
N LYS A 32 4.90 -9.84 9.45
CA LYS A 32 3.81 -10.80 9.44
C LYS A 32 2.66 -10.31 8.56
N GLU A 33 2.27 -9.05 8.71
CA GLU A 33 1.20 -8.46 7.92
C GLU A 33 1.55 -8.43 6.44
N GLN A 34 2.80 -8.10 6.11
CA GLN A 34 3.27 -8.10 4.73
C GLN A 34 3.25 -9.49 4.12
N LYS A 35 3.66 -10.51 4.87
CA LYS A 35 3.61 -11.90 4.40
C LYS A 35 2.17 -12.34 4.18
N GLU A 36 1.28 -11.98 5.09
CA GLU A 36 -0.14 -12.33 4.97
C GLU A 36 -0.77 -11.64 3.76
N ARG A 37 -0.44 -10.36 3.54
CA ARG A 37 -0.92 -9.60 2.39
C ARG A 37 -0.43 -10.22 1.08
N LYS A 38 0.86 -10.55 1.03
CA LYS A 38 1.47 -11.19 -0.13
C LYS A 38 0.78 -12.51 -0.45
N ALA A 39 0.59 -13.35 0.57
CA ALA A 39 -0.07 -14.65 0.38
C ALA A 39 -1.51 -14.47 -0.10
N ALA A 40 -2.24 -13.51 0.45
CA ALA A 40 -3.60 -13.22 0.05
C ALA A 40 -3.68 -12.76 -1.41
N LEU A 41 -2.77 -11.88 -1.82
CA LEU A 41 -2.72 -11.40 -3.20
C LEU A 41 -2.35 -12.51 -4.17
N TYR A 42 -1.43 -13.38 -3.79
CA TYR A 42 -1.05 -14.53 -4.62
C TYR A 42 -2.24 -15.48 -4.82
N ARG A 43 -3.00 -15.73 -3.77
CA ARG A 43 -4.18 -16.59 -3.86
C ARG A 43 -5.28 -15.97 -4.72
N LYS A 44 -5.44 -14.66 -4.60
CA LYS A 44 -6.56 -13.97 -5.27
C LYS A 44 -6.29 -13.68 -6.74
N TYR A 45 -5.09 -13.26 -7.07
CA TYR A 45 -4.76 -12.76 -8.41
C TYR A 45 -3.71 -13.57 -9.16
N GLY A 46 -3.05 -14.51 -8.49
CA GLY A 46 -1.94 -15.24 -9.06
C GLY A 46 -0.62 -14.51 -8.88
N LYS A 47 0.48 -15.23 -9.09
CA LYS A 47 1.81 -14.72 -8.81
C LYS A 47 2.17 -13.47 -9.59
N ALA A 48 1.97 -13.51 -10.91
CA ALA A 48 2.40 -12.41 -11.79
C ALA A 48 1.71 -11.09 -11.44
N THR A 49 0.39 -11.13 -11.30
CA THR A 49 -0.41 -9.94 -10.95
C THR A 49 -0.11 -9.47 -9.55
N ALA A 50 0.01 -10.41 -8.60
CA ALA A 50 0.31 -10.07 -7.21
C ALA A 50 1.65 -9.37 -7.08
N GLU A 51 2.65 -9.81 -7.83
CA GLU A 51 3.96 -9.17 -7.80
C GLU A 51 3.91 -7.75 -8.35
N LEU A 52 3.14 -7.52 -9.41
CA LEU A 52 2.94 -6.17 -9.93
C LEU A 52 2.28 -5.26 -8.88
N ILE A 53 1.24 -5.77 -8.23
CA ILE A 53 0.54 -5.02 -7.19
C ILE A 53 1.49 -4.66 -6.04
N LEU A 54 2.29 -5.62 -5.59
CA LEU A 54 3.24 -5.40 -4.50
C LEU A 54 4.31 -4.37 -4.86
N GLU A 55 4.66 -4.29 -6.14
CA GLU A 55 5.61 -3.29 -6.64
C GLU A 55 4.96 -1.93 -6.92
N GLY A 56 3.64 -1.84 -6.74
CA GLY A 56 2.92 -0.60 -7.01
C GLY A 56 2.76 -0.32 -8.50
N LYS A 57 2.74 -1.36 -9.31
CA LYS A 57 2.63 -1.23 -10.76
C LYS A 57 1.26 -1.67 -11.25
N VAL A 58 0.77 -0.98 -12.27
CA VAL A 58 -0.49 -1.35 -12.94
C VAL A 58 -0.20 -1.71 -14.39
N ARG A 59 -1.08 -2.51 -14.96
CA ARG A 59 -0.93 -2.99 -16.33
C ARG A 59 -2.28 -2.96 -17.03
N ILE A 60 -2.25 -2.66 -18.32
CA ILE A 60 -3.46 -2.70 -19.16
C ILE A 60 -4.12 -4.08 -19.04
N GLY A 61 -5.42 -4.08 -18.84
CA GLY A 61 -6.18 -5.30 -18.63
C GLY A 61 -6.49 -5.61 -17.18
N MET A 62 -5.90 -4.89 -16.24
CA MET A 62 -6.20 -5.06 -14.81
C MET A 62 -7.60 -4.56 -14.50
N THR A 63 -8.23 -5.19 -13.49
CA THR A 63 -9.54 -4.76 -13.01
C THR A 63 -9.38 -3.53 -12.09
N ARG A 64 -10.54 -2.89 -11.78
CA ARG A 64 -10.57 -1.78 -10.83
C ARG A 64 -9.94 -2.17 -9.50
N GLU A 65 -10.29 -3.36 -9.02
CA GLU A 65 -9.80 -3.85 -7.73
C GLU A 65 -8.29 -4.02 -7.73
N MET A 66 -7.74 -4.62 -8.78
CA MET A 66 -6.29 -4.80 -8.92
C MET A 66 -5.56 -3.46 -8.91
N CYS A 67 -6.06 -2.48 -9.65
CA CYS A 67 -5.46 -1.16 -9.70
C CYS A 67 -5.55 -0.44 -8.36
N ARG A 68 -6.66 -0.61 -7.65
CA ARG A 68 -6.82 -0.02 -6.32
C ARG A 68 -5.87 -0.65 -5.31
N GLU A 69 -5.63 -1.94 -5.42
CA GLU A 69 -4.66 -2.62 -4.59
C GLU A 69 -3.23 -2.12 -4.84
N ALA A 70 -2.91 -1.84 -6.10
CA ALA A 70 -1.58 -1.41 -6.50
C ALA A 70 -1.31 0.06 -6.18
N TRP A 71 -2.23 0.93 -6.53
CA TRP A 71 -2.06 2.38 -6.42
C TRP A 71 -2.87 3.02 -5.30
N GLY A 72 -3.75 2.25 -4.66
CA GLY A 72 -4.64 2.79 -3.64
C GLY A 72 -5.87 3.45 -4.25
N SER A 73 -6.65 4.13 -3.41
CA SER A 73 -7.85 4.81 -3.86
C SER A 73 -7.48 6.09 -4.59
N PRO A 74 -8.13 6.39 -5.73
CA PRO A 74 -7.86 7.63 -6.44
C PRO A 74 -8.43 8.83 -5.67
N GLU A 75 -7.92 10.01 -5.99
CA GLU A 75 -8.43 11.25 -5.41
C GLU A 75 -9.83 11.56 -5.93
N ASP A 76 -10.10 11.20 -7.18
CA ASP A 76 -11.39 11.43 -7.81
C ASP A 76 -11.64 10.40 -8.90
N ILE A 77 -12.91 10.17 -9.20
CA ILE A 77 -13.34 9.27 -10.26
C ILE A 77 -14.38 9.99 -11.10
N ASN A 78 -14.08 10.17 -12.37
CA ASN A 78 -15.01 10.75 -13.32
C ASN A 78 -15.58 9.62 -14.17
N THR A 79 -16.89 9.45 -14.14
CA THR A 79 -17.57 8.36 -14.83
C THR A 79 -18.41 8.90 -16.00
N MET A 80 -18.31 8.22 -17.13
CA MET A 80 -19.14 8.49 -18.31
C MET A 80 -19.80 7.19 -18.73
N SER A 81 -21.12 7.25 -18.93
CA SER A 81 -21.90 6.10 -19.36
C SER A 81 -22.63 6.42 -20.65
N GLY A 82 -22.71 5.47 -21.55
CA GLY A 82 -23.38 5.62 -22.81
C GLY A 82 -23.67 4.27 -23.47
N SER A 83 -24.10 4.30 -24.71
CA SER A 83 -24.38 3.07 -25.47
C SER A 83 -23.12 2.24 -25.69
N TRP A 84 -21.95 2.85 -25.60
CA TRP A 84 -20.65 2.19 -25.71
C TRP A 84 -20.17 1.56 -24.41
N GLY A 85 -20.92 1.73 -23.29
CA GLY A 85 -20.57 1.16 -21.99
C GLY A 85 -20.26 2.23 -20.95
N VAL A 86 -19.40 1.85 -19.99
CA VAL A 86 -19.02 2.73 -18.88
C VAL A 86 -17.52 3.02 -18.96
N HIS A 87 -17.17 4.30 -19.02
CA HIS A 87 -15.78 4.73 -18.99
C HIS A 87 -15.53 5.49 -17.69
N GLU A 88 -14.39 5.22 -17.06
CA GLU A 88 -13.99 5.89 -15.83
C GLU A 88 -12.59 6.46 -15.99
N GLN A 89 -12.42 7.69 -15.49
CA GLN A 89 -11.11 8.30 -15.35
C GLN A 89 -10.81 8.38 -13.86
N TRP A 90 -9.81 7.66 -13.41
CA TRP A 90 -9.35 7.70 -12.03
C TRP A 90 -8.19 8.69 -11.93
N VAL A 91 -8.34 9.68 -11.05
CA VAL A 91 -7.38 10.76 -10.89
C VAL A 91 -6.52 10.49 -9.67
N TYR A 92 -5.21 10.36 -9.88
CA TYR A 92 -4.26 10.12 -8.80
C TYR A 92 -3.36 11.32 -8.50
N GLY A 93 -3.47 12.36 -9.28
CA GLY A 93 -2.68 13.55 -9.11
C GLY A 93 -2.73 14.38 -10.37
N THR A 94 -1.87 15.39 -10.45
CA THR A 94 -1.92 16.36 -11.54
C THR A 94 -1.71 15.73 -12.92
N ASN A 95 -0.84 14.73 -13.00
CA ASN A 95 -0.52 14.10 -14.29
C ASN A 95 -0.59 12.58 -14.23
N SER A 96 -1.34 12.03 -13.27
CA SER A 96 -1.45 10.59 -13.10
C SER A 96 -2.90 10.17 -13.18
N TYR A 97 -3.25 9.45 -14.24
CA TYR A 97 -4.61 9.01 -14.51
C TYR A 97 -4.65 7.56 -14.96
N LEU A 98 -5.71 6.87 -14.56
CA LEU A 98 -6.03 5.56 -15.09
C LEU A 98 -7.37 5.65 -15.78
N TYR A 99 -7.49 5.04 -16.94
CA TYR A 99 -8.72 5.05 -17.72
C TYR A 99 -9.26 3.62 -17.83
N PHE A 100 -10.48 3.43 -17.40
CA PHE A 100 -11.15 2.14 -17.42
C PHE A 100 -12.27 2.12 -18.43
N GLU A 101 -12.39 1.01 -19.16
CA GLU A 101 -13.52 0.75 -20.03
C GLU A 101 -14.20 -0.51 -19.51
N ASN A 102 -15.44 -0.36 -19.05
CA ASN A 102 -16.25 -1.45 -18.52
C ASN A 102 -15.53 -2.24 -17.42
N GLY A 103 -14.84 -1.53 -16.53
CA GLY A 103 -14.18 -2.11 -15.39
C GLY A 103 -12.79 -2.68 -15.63
N THR A 104 -12.27 -2.51 -16.85
CA THR A 104 -10.94 -3.00 -17.22
C THR A 104 -10.04 -1.83 -17.59
N LEU A 105 -8.82 -1.83 -17.08
CA LEU A 105 -7.87 -0.77 -17.36
C LEU A 105 -7.50 -0.77 -18.85
N ALA A 106 -7.80 0.33 -19.51
CA ALA A 106 -7.58 0.48 -20.94
C ALA A 106 -6.43 1.41 -21.29
N SER A 107 -6.11 2.35 -20.41
CA SER A 107 -5.06 3.34 -20.68
C SER A 107 -4.46 3.85 -19.38
N ILE A 108 -3.20 4.20 -19.43
CA ILE A 108 -2.45 4.73 -18.30
C ILE A 108 -1.78 6.03 -18.74
N GLN A 109 -1.96 7.07 -17.93
CA GLN A 109 -1.25 8.33 -18.14
C GLN A 109 -0.50 8.65 -16.86
N ASN A 110 0.81 8.77 -16.96
CA ASN A 110 1.63 8.98 -15.78
C ASN A 110 2.86 9.83 -16.10
#